data_1af3373e9b2f3efcbe134b718ff47421
#
_entry.id   1af3373e9b2f3efcbe134b718ff47421
#
_cell.length_a   1.000
_cell.length_b   1.000
_cell.length_c   1.000
_cell.angle_alpha   90.00
_cell.angle_beta   90.00
_cell.angle_gamma   90.00
#
_symmetry.space_group_name_H-M   'P 1'
#
loop_
_entity.id
_entity.type
_entity.pdbx_description
1 polymer ?
#
loop_
_entity_poly.entity_id
_entity_poly.type
_entity_poly.pdbx_seq_one_letter_code
_entity_poly.pdbx_strand_id
1 'polypeptide(L)'
;MTDATPRVFQTSGAVWFRDFEFGLTGLTVRKTGARVPYSPSVLTQVAAWFRYFFASKTIEPLRPSFTIAFTPERARPWYLIRTVARAAGAKLEKDVSRADVVMHFEDATYSPNDPPLRLKPGARLVNFGARDVSKSNVARACAAAFNHPLAVDPRTHIGPAVEKSEINAAHDGRIVQCPTQPLPGRVYQRVVDNRGADLSLVEDLRTCTVGGKPVCVFIKRRPVTKRFQNTNSEVLLRAPEEVFSADEIAQISAFTREIGLDWGGIDVLRDRADGTLYIVDANKTDMGPPITLNLPDKLVATRMLAKAFREFALGAR
;
A
#
# COMPACT_ATOMS: atom_id res chain seq x y z
N MET A 1 -25.73 10.14 -15.93
CA MET A 1 -24.59 10.92 -16.44
C MET A 1 -23.35 10.15 -16.06
N THR A 2 -22.76 9.43 -17.01
CA THR A 2 -21.58 8.58 -16.85
C THR A 2 -20.36 9.49 -16.82
N ASP A 3 -19.80 9.70 -15.63
CA ASP A 3 -18.53 10.39 -15.48
C ASP A 3 -17.41 9.44 -15.94
N ALA A 4 -17.13 9.50 -17.24
CA ALA A 4 -16.01 8.80 -17.84
C ALA A 4 -14.74 9.57 -17.50
N THR A 5 -14.11 9.24 -16.36
CA THR A 5 -12.76 9.70 -16.06
C THR A 5 -11.86 9.35 -17.25
N PRO A 6 -11.18 10.30 -17.88
CA PRO A 6 -10.39 10.03 -19.08
C PRO A 6 -9.31 8.99 -18.75
N ARG A 7 -9.22 7.92 -19.53
CA ARG A 7 -8.13 6.93 -19.49
C ARG A 7 -6.82 7.57 -19.99
N VAL A 8 -6.25 8.49 -19.22
CA VAL A 8 -5.16 9.37 -19.68
C VAL A 8 -3.77 8.73 -19.56
N PHE A 9 -3.62 7.48 -19.04
CA PHE A 9 -2.30 6.98 -18.61
C PHE A 9 -1.84 5.68 -19.26
N GLN A 10 -1.98 5.56 -20.58
CA GLN A 10 -1.27 4.56 -21.36
C GLN A 10 0.03 5.09 -21.96
N THR A 11 0.75 5.98 -21.29
CA THR A 11 2.06 6.40 -21.78
C THR A 11 3.09 5.29 -21.54
N SER A 12 3.96 5.04 -22.55
CA SER A 12 5.06 4.11 -22.42
C SER A 12 5.96 4.47 -21.23
N GLY A 13 6.52 3.47 -20.52
CA GLY A 13 7.32 3.70 -19.31
C GLY A 13 8.51 4.67 -19.46
N ALA A 14 8.92 5.01 -20.70
CA ALA A 14 10.01 5.94 -20.99
C ALA A 14 9.63 7.42 -20.80
N VAL A 15 8.36 7.76 -20.75
CA VAL A 15 7.89 9.17 -20.70
C VAL A 15 7.07 9.47 -19.45
N TRP A 16 7.41 8.85 -18.33
CA TRP A 16 6.73 9.02 -17.04
C TRP A 16 6.64 10.48 -16.56
N PHE A 17 7.56 11.36 -16.96
CA PHE A 17 7.52 12.79 -16.63
C PHE A 17 6.28 13.50 -17.19
N ARG A 18 5.63 12.92 -18.23
CA ARG A 18 4.36 13.42 -18.76
C ARG A 18 3.18 13.22 -17.82
N ASP A 19 3.33 12.41 -16.77
CA ASP A 19 2.33 12.26 -15.72
C ASP A 19 2.23 13.51 -14.82
N PHE A 20 3.17 14.46 -14.99
CA PHE A 20 3.24 15.71 -14.24
C PHE A 20 3.12 16.91 -15.15
N GLU A 21 2.49 17.95 -14.62
CA GLU A 21 2.48 19.28 -15.21
C GLU A 21 3.33 20.19 -14.32
N PHE A 22 4.42 20.73 -14.89
CA PHE A 22 5.36 21.54 -14.16
C PHE A 22 4.98 23.01 -14.23
N GLY A 23 4.70 23.65 -13.10
CA GLY A 23 4.44 25.08 -12.95
C GLY A 23 5.60 25.81 -12.26
N LEU A 24 5.48 27.13 -12.08
CA LEU A 24 6.52 27.96 -11.45
C LEU A 24 6.71 27.66 -9.95
N THR A 25 5.66 27.31 -9.22
CA THR A 25 5.67 27.13 -7.76
C THR A 25 5.45 25.69 -7.30
N GLY A 26 5.30 24.77 -8.23
CA GLY A 26 5.02 23.35 -7.95
C GLY A 26 4.66 22.58 -9.20
N LEU A 27 4.46 21.28 -9.04
CA LEU A 27 3.95 20.41 -10.09
C LEU A 27 2.55 19.92 -9.75
N THR A 28 1.77 19.60 -10.78
CA THR A 28 0.47 18.95 -10.63
C THR A 28 0.55 17.52 -11.15
N VAL A 29 0.09 16.56 -10.35
CA VAL A 29 -0.04 15.17 -10.77
C VAL A 29 -1.30 15.05 -11.63
N ARG A 30 -1.15 14.82 -12.94
CA ARG A 30 -2.28 14.83 -13.89
C ARG A 30 -3.40 13.85 -13.55
N LYS A 31 -3.05 12.68 -13.02
CA LYS A 31 -4.01 11.63 -12.67
C LYS A 31 -4.96 12.05 -11.53
N THR A 32 -4.44 12.73 -10.52
CA THR A 32 -5.17 13.05 -9.29
C THR A 32 -5.53 14.52 -9.17
N GLY A 33 -4.94 15.39 -10.00
CA GLY A 33 -5.04 16.84 -9.84
C GLY A 33 -4.26 17.37 -8.62
N ALA A 34 -3.57 16.49 -7.88
CA ALA A 34 -2.85 16.89 -6.68
C ALA A 34 -1.70 17.84 -7.01
N ARG A 35 -1.67 18.99 -6.32
CA ARG A 35 -0.61 19.97 -6.44
C ARG A 35 0.49 19.73 -5.41
N VAL A 36 1.71 19.57 -5.88
CA VAL A 36 2.92 19.36 -5.07
C VAL A 36 3.79 20.62 -5.14
N PRO A 37 3.89 21.42 -4.07
CA PRO A 37 4.66 22.67 -4.10
C PRO A 37 6.17 22.37 -4.07
N TYR A 38 6.98 23.29 -4.63
CA TYR A 38 8.45 23.21 -4.54
C TYR A 38 8.94 23.75 -3.19
N SER A 39 8.49 23.14 -2.10
CA SER A 39 8.98 23.48 -0.77
C SER A 39 10.31 22.76 -0.46
N PRO A 40 11.17 23.30 0.41
CA PRO A 40 12.42 22.62 0.81
C PRO A 40 12.19 21.19 1.32
N SER A 41 11.10 20.96 2.07
CA SER A 41 10.75 19.64 2.56
C SER A 41 10.41 18.66 1.44
N VAL A 42 9.67 19.10 0.42
CA VAL A 42 9.34 18.26 -0.75
C VAL A 42 10.60 17.96 -1.56
N LEU A 43 11.45 18.96 -1.80
CA LEU A 43 12.72 18.76 -2.52
C LEU A 43 13.63 17.77 -1.79
N THR A 44 13.70 17.84 -0.46
CA THR A 44 14.45 16.87 0.36
C THR A 44 13.87 15.45 0.21
N GLN A 45 12.54 15.30 0.21
CA GLN A 45 11.90 13.99 0.00
C GLN A 45 12.17 13.43 -1.40
N VAL A 46 12.11 14.28 -2.42
CA VAL A 46 12.44 13.91 -3.81
C VAL A 46 13.90 13.48 -3.92
N ALA A 47 14.84 14.23 -3.31
CA ALA A 47 16.26 13.86 -3.30
C ALA A 47 16.48 12.52 -2.56
N ALA A 48 15.83 12.30 -1.42
CA ALA A 48 15.87 11.03 -0.69
C ALA A 48 15.33 9.86 -1.52
N TRP A 49 14.25 10.10 -2.28
CA TRP A 49 13.71 9.09 -3.20
C TRP A 49 14.71 8.77 -4.32
N PHE A 50 15.32 9.76 -4.98
CA PHE A 50 16.33 9.54 -6.02
C PHE A 50 17.54 8.79 -5.46
N ARG A 51 18.02 9.15 -4.25
CA ARG A 51 19.11 8.44 -3.58
C ARG A 51 18.79 6.94 -3.42
N TYR A 52 17.60 6.62 -2.93
CA TYR A 52 17.12 5.23 -2.85
C TYR A 52 17.01 4.59 -4.23
N PHE A 53 16.40 5.28 -5.20
CA PHE A 53 16.20 4.76 -6.55
C PHE A 53 17.54 4.35 -7.20
N PHE A 54 18.55 5.22 -7.15
CA PHE A 54 19.86 4.89 -7.69
C PHE A 54 20.58 3.80 -6.88
N ALA A 55 20.58 3.88 -5.56
CA ALA A 55 21.15 2.84 -4.70
C ALA A 55 20.47 1.48 -4.91
N SER A 56 19.15 1.44 -5.14
CA SER A 56 18.45 0.19 -5.43
C SER A 56 18.96 -0.51 -6.69
N LYS A 57 19.54 0.23 -7.66
CA LYS A 57 20.12 -0.34 -8.89
C LYS A 57 21.37 -1.19 -8.63
N THR A 58 22.04 -0.99 -7.50
CA THR A 58 23.19 -1.82 -7.10
C THR A 58 22.77 -3.19 -6.57
N ILE A 59 21.48 -3.40 -6.27
CA ILE A 59 20.98 -4.74 -5.91
C ILE A 59 21.06 -5.60 -7.17
N GLU A 60 21.87 -6.66 -7.11
CA GLU A 60 21.97 -7.62 -8.20
C GLU A 60 20.65 -8.38 -8.36
N PRO A 61 20.08 -8.47 -9.58
CA PRO A 61 18.84 -9.21 -9.80
C PRO A 61 19.02 -10.71 -9.59
N LEU A 62 18.08 -11.35 -8.90
CA LEU A 62 18.08 -12.79 -8.69
C LEU A 62 17.95 -13.57 -10.02
N ARG A 63 18.55 -14.76 -10.09
CA ARG A 63 18.60 -15.60 -11.29
C ARG A 63 17.90 -16.95 -11.05
N PRO A 64 17.38 -17.61 -12.11
CA PRO A 64 17.20 -17.15 -13.49
C PRO A 64 16.16 -16.03 -13.60
N SER A 65 16.19 -15.23 -14.70
CA SER A 65 15.19 -14.15 -14.91
C SER A 65 13.85 -14.72 -15.39
N PHE A 66 12.78 -13.98 -15.11
CA PHE A 66 11.43 -14.23 -15.60
C PHE A 66 10.82 -12.92 -16.13
N THR A 67 9.64 -12.98 -16.74
CA THR A 67 8.97 -11.81 -17.29
C THR A 67 7.74 -11.41 -16.47
N ILE A 68 7.51 -10.09 -16.32
CA ILE A 68 6.32 -9.53 -15.68
C ILE A 68 5.65 -8.48 -16.55
N ALA A 69 4.33 -8.58 -16.70
CA ALA A 69 3.49 -7.57 -17.31
C ALA A 69 2.54 -6.96 -16.28
N PHE A 70 2.20 -5.68 -16.47
CA PHE A 70 1.22 -4.95 -15.66
C PHE A 70 0.01 -4.60 -16.51
N THR A 71 -1.20 -4.75 -15.96
CA THR A 71 -2.48 -4.43 -16.60
C THR A 71 -3.47 -3.92 -15.57
N PRO A 72 -4.40 -3.00 -15.87
CA PRO A 72 -4.50 -2.19 -17.11
C PRO A 72 -3.45 -1.08 -17.19
N GLU A 73 -2.88 -0.65 -16.06
CA GLU A 73 -1.86 0.40 -15.98
C GLU A 73 -0.45 -0.20 -15.82
N ARG A 74 0.57 0.55 -16.25
CA ARG A 74 1.96 0.18 -16.00
C ARG A 74 2.47 0.82 -14.73
N ALA A 75 2.99 0.02 -13.79
CA ALA A 75 3.65 0.53 -12.60
C ALA A 75 4.80 1.47 -12.97
N ARG A 76 4.78 2.70 -12.47
CA ARG A 76 5.82 3.72 -12.68
C ARG A 76 7.04 3.43 -11.80
N PRO A 77 8.20 4.05 -12.07
CA PRO A 77 9.44 3.80 -11.31
C PRO A 77 9.35 4.08 -9.81
N TRP A 78 8.43 4.94 -9.37
CA TRP A 78 8.24 5.28 -7.95
C TRP A 78 7.42 4.27 -7.16
N TYR A 79 6.68 3.35 -7.83
CA TYR A 79 6.01 2.27 -7.12
C TYR A 79 7.00 1.19 -6.71
N LEU A 80 6.89 0.73 -5.47
CA LEU A 80 7.81 -0.23 -4.85
C LEU A 80 7.94 -1.51 -5.67
N ILE A 81 6.85 -2.00 -6.24
CA ILE A 81 6.83 -3.21 -7.07
C ILE A 81 7.82 -3.14 -8.25
N ARG A 82 8.05 -1.96 -8.83
CA ARG A 82 9.00 -1.81 -9.95
C ARG A 82 10.44 -2.12 -9.53
N THR A 83 10.84 -1.63 -8.36
CA THR A 83 12.16 -1.88 -7.81
C THR A 83 12.30 -3.33 -7.35
N VAL A 84 11.28 -3.84 -6.65
CA VAL A 84 11.23 -5.22 -6.15
C VAL A 84 11.22 -6.23 -7.29
N ALA A 85 10.36 -6.06 -8.32
CA ALA A 85 10.32 -6.96 -9.47
C ALA A 85 11.67 -7.03 -10.18
N ARG A 86 12.35 -5.88 -10.40
CA ARG A 86 13.70 -5.87 -10.97
C ARG A 86 14.69 -6.66 -10.10
N ALA A 87 14.70 -6.40 -8.79
CA ALA A 87 15.60 -7.11 -7.86
C ALA A 87 15.27 -8.61 -7.78
N ALA A 88 14.01 -8.99 -7.93
CA ALA A 88 13.56 -10.39 -8.03
C ALA A 88 13.99 -11.09 -9.33
N GLY A 89 14.57 -10.36 -10.30
CA GLY A 89 15.01 -10.88 -11.60
C GLY A 89 13.95 -10.78 -12.70
N ALA A 90 12.84 -10.06 -12.45
CA ALA A 90 11.79 -9.87 -13.45
C ALA A 90 12.23 -8.85 -14.52
N LYS A 91 12.01 -9.20 -15.79
CA LYS A 91 12.12 -8.33 -16.97
C LYS A 91 10.70 -7.88 -17.35
N LEU A 92 10.57 -6.59 -17.66
CA LEU A 92 9.28 -6.06 -18.08
C LEU A 92 8.91 -6.57 -19.46
N GLU A 93 7.69 -7.11 -19.53
CA GLU A 93 7.03 -7.48 -20.76
C GLU A 93 5.86 -6.51 -21.02
N LYS A 94 5.63 -6.18 -22.29
CA LYS A 94 4.53 -5.29 -22.69
C LYS A 94 3.27 -6.06 -23.01
N ASP A 95 3.43 -7.26 -23.52
CA ASP A 95 2.37 -8.16 -23.95
C ASP A 95 2.07 -9.16 -22.81
N VAL A 96 0.89 -9.04 -22.21
CA VAL A 96 0.44 -9.93 -21.14
C VAL A 96 0.39 -11.41 -21.58
N SER A 97 0.21 -11.68 -22.89
CA SER A 97 0.16 -13.04 -23.43
C SER A 97 1.53 -13.74 -23.45
N ARG A 98 2.62 -13.00 -23.19
CA ARG A 98 3.99 -13.51 -23.19
C ARG A 98 4.64 -13.51 -21.81
N ALA A 99 3.97 -12.90 -20.83
CA ALA A 99 4.52 -12.74 -19.48
C ALA A 99 4.38 -14.01 -18.65
N ASP A 100 5.41 -14.34 -17.84
CA ASP A 100 5.37 -15.41 -16.84
C ASP A 100 4.51 -15.01 -15.64
N VAL A 101 4.48 -13.71 -15.32
CA VAL A 101 3.69 -13.11 -14.26
C VAL A 101 2.87 -11.96 -14.84
N VAL A 102 1.59 -11.93 -14.56
CA VAL A 102 0.71 -10.80 -14.93
C VAL A 102 0.15 -10.21 -13.65
N MET A 103 0.46 -8.94 -13.40
CA MET A 103 -0.02 -8.23 -12.23
C MET A 103 -1.12 -7.26 -12.60
N HIS A 104 -2.28 -7.40 -11.94
CA HIS A 104 -3.28 -6.35 -11.96
C HIS A 104 -2.73 -5.13 -11.22
N PHE A 105 -2.54 -4.05 -11.93
CA PHE A 105 -1.99 -2.81 -11.40
C PHE A 105 -2.87 -1.63 -11.84
N GLU A 106 -3.57 -1.06 -10.91
CA GLU A 106 -4.38 0.15 -11.07
C GLU A 106 -4.38 0.91 -9.75
N ASP A 107 -3.89 2.15 -9.80
CA ASP A 107 -3.84 3.02 -8.63
C ASP A 107 -5.23 3.66 -8.40
N ALA A 108 -6.15 2.84 -7.91
CA ALA A 108 -7.54 3.18 -7.63
C ALA A 108 -8.08 2.37 -6.46
N THR A 109 -9.03 2.94 -5.70
CA THR A 109 -9.71 2.27 -4.59
C THR A 109 -10.58 1.12 -5.10
N TYR A 110 -11.32 1.36 -6.19
CA TYR A 110 -12.15 0.38 -6.88
C TYR A 110 -11.58 0.15 -8.27
N SER A 111 -11.45 -1.11 -8.65
CA SER A 111 -11.03 -1.50 -9.98
C SER A 111 -12.14 -2.30 -10.65
N PRO A 112 -12.57 -1.94 -11.87
CA PRO A 112 -13.52 -2.75 -12.62
C PRO A 112 -12.89 -4.09 -12.97
N ASN A 113 -13.73 -5.04 -13.37
CA ASN A 113 -13.23 -6.30 -13.92
C ASN A 113 -12.43 -6.04 -15.20
N ASP A 114 -11.31 -6.73 -15.36
CA ASP A 114 -10.57 -6.69 -16.60
C ASP A 114 -11.39 -7.32 -17.74
N PRO A 115 -11.22 -6.81 -18.95
CA PRO A 115 -11.66 -7.56 -20.13
C PRO A 115 -10.95 -8.93 -20.17
N PRO A 116 -11.51 -9.93 -20.86
CA PRO A 116 -10.84 -11.22 -21.03
C PRO A 116 -9.41 -11.04 -21.55
N LEU A 117 -8.43 -11.58 -20.82
CA LEU A 117 -7.03 -11.49 -21.17
C LEU A 117 -6.57 -12.80 -21.81
N ARG A 118 -5.85 -12.71 -22.91
CA ARG A 118 -5.11 -13.85 -23.44
C ARG A 118 -3.80 -13.97 -22.67
N LEU A 119 -3.66 -15.03 -21.88
CA LEU A 119 -2.50 -15.26 -21.02
C LEU A 119 -1.59 -16.37 -21.56
N LYS A 120 -0.31 -16.30 -21.23
CA LYS A 120 0.62 -17.40 -21.42
C LYS A 120 0.14 -18.61 -20.57
N PRO A 121 0.15 -19.85 -21.10
CA PRO A 121 -0.13 -21.01 -20.28
C PRO A 121 0.80 -21.07 -19.07
N GLY A 122 0.21 -21.24 -17.88
CA GLY A 122 0.97 -21.25 -16.64
C GLY A 122 1.39 -19.86 -16.11
N ALA A 123 0.93 -18.75 -16.67
CA ALA A 123 1.19 -17.42 -16.11
C ALA A 123 0.66 -17.29 -14.69
N ARG A 124 1.47 -16.69 -13.78
CA ARG A 124 1.03 -16.34 -12.42
C ARG A 124 0.25 -15.03 -12.45
N LEU A 125 -0.96 -15.04 -11.90
CA LEU A 125 -1.76 -13.84 -11.71
C LEU A 125 -1.48 -13.26 -10.32
N VAL A 126 -1.36 -11.94 -10.23
CA VAL A 126 -1.07 -11.19 -8.98
C VAL A 126 -2.10 -10.06 -8.84
N ASN A 127 -2.74 -9.95 -7.69
CA ASN A 127 -3.73 -8.92 -7.34
C ASN A 127 -5.00 -8.90 -8.20
N PHE A 128 -5.31 -9.95 -8.95
CA PHE A 128 -6.55 -10.01 -9.71
C PHE A 128 -7.80 -10.10 -8.82
N GLY A 129 -7.64 -10.52 -7.57
CA GLY A 129 -8.68 -10.50 -6.53
C GLY A 129 -8.82 -9.16 -5.82
N ALA A 130 -7.79 -8.31 -5.81
CA ALA A 130 -7.76 -7.06 -5.05
C ALA A 130 -8.49 -5.91 -5.79
N ARG A 131 -9.79 -6.08 -6.02
CA ARG A 131 -10.60 -5.12 -6.81
C ARG A 131 -11.14 -3.97 -5.98
N ASP A 132 -11.40 -4.22 -4.73
CA ASP A 132 -11.96 -3.27 -3.78
C ASP A 132 -11.05 -3.19 -2.54
N VAL A 133 -10.34 -2.08 -2.39
CA VAL A 133 -9.52 -1.75 -1.22
C VAL A 133 -10.09 -0.55 -0.47
N SER A 134 -11.40 -0.35 -0.57
CA SER A 134 -12.14 0.67 0.19
C SER A 134 -12.08 0.43 1.69
N LYS A 135 -12.28 1.46 2.46
CA LYS A 135 -12.23 1.38 3.93
C LYS A 135 -13.32 0.47 4.51
N SER A 136 -14.49 0.43 3.87
CA SER A 136 -15.59 -0.48 4.25
C SER A 136 -15.21 -1.94 4.00
N ASN A 137 -14.65 -2.26 2.81
CA ASN A 137 -14.23 -3.63 2.51
C ASN A 137 -13.05 -4.08 3.37
N VAL A 138 -12.09 -3.19 3.64
CA VAL A 138 -10.98 -3.45 4.58
C VAL A 138 -11.52 -3.73 5.98
N ALA A 139 -12.49 -2.95 6.48
CA ALA A 139 -13.09 -3.18 7.80
C ALA A 139 -13.87 -4.49 7.86
N ARG A 140 -14.59 -4.86 6.79
CA ARG A 140 -15.30 -6.14 6.67
C ARG A 140 -14.32 -7.32 6.71
N ALA A 141 -13.26 -7.26 5.92
CA ALA A 141 -12.24 -8.31 5.87
C ALA A 141 -11.45 -8.42 7.19
N CYS A 142 -11.19 -7.28 7.85
CA CYS A 142 -10.59 -7.26 9.18
C CYS A 142 -11.48 -7.99 10.19
N ALA A 143 -12.79 -7.70 10.20
CA ALA A 143 -13.72 -8.40 11.08
C ALA A 143 -13.79 -9.89 10.80
N ALA A 144 -13.77 -10.31 9.54
CA ALA A 144 -13.76 -11.72 9.15
C ALA A 144 -12.48 -12.46 9.59
N ALA A 145 -11.31 -11.80 9.47
CA ALA A 145 -10.01 -12.44 9.79
C ALA A 145 -9.69 -12.44 11.29
N PHE A 146 -10.10 -11.40 12.02
CA PHE A 146 -9.74 -11.20 13.43
C PHE A 146 -10.91 -11.43 14.40
N ASN A 147 -12.10 -11.70 13.89
CA ASN A 147 -13.32 -11.94 14.68
C ASN A 147 -13.71 -10.79 15.62
N HIS A 148 -13.43 -9.55 15.22
CA HIS A 148 -13.86 -8.35 15.93
C HIS A 148 -14.09 -7.18 14.96
N PRO A 149 -15.09 -6.31 15.21
CA PRO A 149 -15.41 -5.21 14.30
C PRO A 149 -14.46 -4.03 14.47
N LEU A 150 -14.02 -3.49 13.33
CA LEU A 150 -13.38 -2.17 13.24
C LEU A 150 -14.40 -1.07 12.97
N ALA A 151 -15.39 -1.35 12.10
CA ALA A 151 -16.44 -0.40 11.75
C ALA A 151 -17.42 -0.22 12.92
N VAL A 152 -17.95 1.00 13.06
CA VAL A 152 -19.02 1.34 14.02
C VAL A 152 -20.17 2.03 13.29
N ASP A 153 -21.41 1.83 13.76
CA ASP A 153 -22.53 2.66 13.30
C ASP A 153 -22.52 3.98 14.09
N PRO A 154 -22.29 5.12 13.41
CA PRO A 154 -22.20 6.40 14.11
C PRO A 154 -23.51 6.85 14.75
N ARG A 155 -24.66 6.25 14.38
CA ARG A 155 -25.97 6.58 14.99
C ARG A 155 -26.15 5.98 16.38
N THR A 156 -25.51 4.84 16.63
CA THR A 156 -25.69 4.05 17.86
C THR A 156 -24.43 3.95 18.71
N HIS A 157 -23.25 4.16 18.09
CA HIS A 157 -22.00 4.20 18.83
C HIS A 157 -21.99 5.33 19.86
N ILE A 158 -21.44 5.07 21.06
CA ILE A 158 -21.31 6.07 22.11
C ILE A 158 -19.82 6.38 22.30
N GLY A 159 -19.46 7.66 22.17
CA GLY A 159 -18.09 8.14 22.34
C GLY A 159 -17.39 8.47 21.03
N PRO A 160 -16.04 8.55 21.06
CA PRO A 160 -15.27 8.98 19.89
C PRO A 160 -15.20 7.88 18.80
N ALA A 161 -15.30 8.31 17.55
CA ALA A 161 -15.08 7.47 16.37
C ALA A 161 -14.15 8.18 15.38
N VAL A 162 -13.43 7.42 14.56
CA VAL A 162 -12.68 7.95 13.42
C VAL A 162 -13.61 8.02 12.23
N GLU A 163 -13.85 9.23 11.71
CA GLU A 163 -14.51 9.47 10.44
C GLU A 163 -13.46 9.71 9.35
N LYS A 164 -13.53 9.01 8.23
CA LYS A 164 -12.63 9.18 7.08
C LYS A 164 -13.31 8.88 5.75
N SER A 165 -12.70 9.32 4.64
CA SER A 165 -13.17 9.01 3.30
C SER A 165 -13.13 7.51 3.04
N GLU A 166 -14.09 7.01 2.27
CA GLU A 166 -14.10 5.68 1.68
C GLU A 166 -12.90 5.45 0.73
N ILE A 167 -12.46 6.54 0.09
CA ILE A 167 -11.42 6.51 -0.94
C ILE A 167 -10.02 6.49 -0.32
N ASN A 168 -9.13 5.67 -0.89
CA ASN A 168 -7.73 5.60 -0.47
C ASN A 168 -6.98 6.91 -0.73
N ALA A 169 -5.91 7.14 0.07
CA ALA A 169 -5.00 8.29 -0.02
C ALA A 169 -5.64 9.67 0.19
N ALA A 170 -6.87 9.75 0.71
CA ALA A 170 -7.52 11.03 1.03
C ALA A 170 -6.87 11.75 2.23
N HIS A 171 -6.26 11.02 3.17
CA HIS A 171 -5.60 11.55 4.39
C HIS A 171 -6.45 12.53 5.20
N ASP A 172 -7.76 12.35 5.20
CA ASP A 172 -8.78 13.25 5.75
C ASP A 172 -9.46 12.72 7.02
N GLY A 173 -8.81 11.76 7.68
CA GLY A 173 -9.29 11.19 8.94
C GLY A 173 -9.41 12.24 10.04
N ARG A 174 -10.52 12.18 10.80
CA ARG A 174 -10.74 13.01 11.98
C ARG A 174 -11.48 12.25 13.06
N ILE A 175 -11.35 12.70 14.30
CA ILE A 175 -12.15 12.15 15.41
C ILE A 175 -13.44 12.94 15.50
N VAL A 176 -14.55 12.24 15.57
CA VAL A 176 -15.91 12.79 15.78
C VAL A 176 -16.53 12.16 17.02
N GLN A 177 -17.45 12.88 17.67
CA GLN A 177 -18.23 12.35 18.78
C GLN A 177 -19.51 11.71 18.24
N CYS A 178 -19.76 10.50 18.65
CA CYS A 178 -21.00 9.77 18.39
C CYS A 178 -21.90 9.74 19.65
N PRO A 179 -23.22 9.64 19.48
CA PRO A 179 -23.94 9.41 18.22
C PRO A 179 -23.98 10.63 17.30
N THR A 180 -23.88 10.39 15.99
CA THR A 180 -23.98 11.44 14.95
C THR A 180 -24.59 10.88 13.67
N GLN A 181 -25.07 11.76 12.80
CA GLN A 181 -25.60 11.35 11.49
C GLN A 181 -24.44 11.02 10.54
N PRO A 182 -24.49 9.87 9.82
CA PRO A 182 -23.47 9.52 8.85
C PRO A 182 -23.50 10.46 7.65
N LEU A 183 -22.31 10.84 7.17
CA LEU A 183 -22.15 11.63 5.96
C LEU A 183 -21.93 10.70 4.73
N PRO A 184 -22.47 11.05 3.56
CA PRO A 184 -22.24 10.29 2.33
C PRO A 184 -20.75 10.15 2.00
N GLY A 185 -20.32 8.95 1.58
CA GLY A 185 -18.93 8.66 1.21
C GLY A 185 -17.93 8.65 2.38
N ARG A 186 -18.45 8.62 3.63
CA ARG A 186 -17.63 8.52 4.84
C ARG A 186 -17.83 7.18 5.51
N VAL A 187 -16.77 6.67 6.12
CA VAL A 187 -16.78 5.49 6.98
C VAL A 187 -16.46 5.88 8.40
N TYR A 188 -17.00 5.13 9.33
CA TYR A 188 -16.81 5.35 10.77
C TYR A 188 -16.17 4.10 11.38
N GLN A 189 -15.08 4.29 12.09
CA GLN A 189 -14.30 3.22 12.71
C GLN A 189 -14.04 3.57 14.17
N ARG A 190 -13.85 2.55 15.01
CA ARG A 190 -13.44 2.77 16.38
C ARG A 190 -12.10 3.50 16.45
N VAL A 191 -11.91 4.29 17.49
CA VAL A 191 -10.59 4.88 17.78
C VAL A 191 -9.72 3.81 18.42
N VAL A 192 -8.67 3.39 17.72
CA VAL A 192 -7.68 2.47 18.26
C VAL A 192 -6.60 3.27 18.98
N ASP A 193 -6.29 2.94 20.21
CA ASP A 193 -5.17 3.57 20.94
C ASP A 193 -3.85 2.91 20.55
N ASN A 194 -3.29 3.31 19.41
CA ASN A 194 -2.03 2.81 18.88
C ASN A 194 -0.80 3.59 19.38
N ARG A 195 -0.87 4.18 20.57
CA ARG A 195 0.30 4.80 21.17
C ARG A 195 1.30 3.73 21.61
N GLY A 196 2.59 3.97 21.28
CA GLY A 196 3.67 3.11 21.70
C GLY A 196 4.04 3.29 23.19
N ALA A 197 5.23 2.82 23.56
CA ALA A 197 5.76 3.01 24.92
C ALA A 197 5.88 4.51 25.27
N ASP A 198 6.29 5.34 24.32
CA ASP A 198 6.18 6.80 24.40
C ASP A 198 4.76 7.22 24.03
N LEU A 199 3.99 7.64 25.04
CA LEU A 199 2.60 8.04 24.90
C LEU A 199 2.38 9.30 24.05
N SER A 200 3.43 10.04 23.75
CA SER A 200 3.39 11.20 22.86
C SER A 200 3.39 10.79 21.37
N LEU A 201 3.73 9.52 21.07
CA LEU A 201 3.84 8.99 19.73
C LEU A 201 2.78 7.90 19.46
N VAL A 202 2.22 7.89 18.26
CA VAL A 202 1.47 6.77 17.71
C VAL A 202 2.37 5.91 16.82
N GLU A 203 2.09 4.61 16.80
CA GLU A 203 2.78 3.62 15.97
C GLU A 203 1.81 3.01 14.95
N ASP A 204 2.14 3.10 13.67
CA ASP A 204 1.48 2.33 12.62
C ASP A 204 2.44 1.24 12.15
N LEU A 205 1.97 0.01 12.13
CA LEU A 205 2.70 -1.17 11.68
C LEU A 205 2.42 -1.38 10.19
N ARG A 206 3.12 -0.60 9.32
CA ARG A 206 3.00 -0.79 7.87
C ARG A 206 3.61 -2.10 7.46
N THR A 207 2.78 -3.10 7.22
CA THR A 207 3.16 -4.47 6.90
C THR A 207 3.11 -4.69 5.40
N CYS A 208 4.26 -4.97 4.79
CA CYS A 208 4.34 -5.35 3.39
C CYS A 208 4.06 -6.85 3.24
N THR A 209 3.20 -7.22 2.30
CA THR A 209 2.75 -8.60 2.08
C THR A 209 3.08 -9.07 0.66
N VAL A 210 3.43 -10.36 0.53
CA VAL A 210 3.66 -11.04 -0.75
C VAL A 210 3.08 -12.45 -0.67
N GLY A 211 2.28 -12.83 -1.66
CA GLY A 211 1.59 -14.12 -1.69
C GLY A 211 0.68 -14.31 -0.47
N GLY A 212 0.11 -13.21 0.02
CA GLY A 212 -0.75 -13.21 1.19
C GLY A 212 -0.03 -13.34 2.54
N LYS A 213 1.31 -13.26 2.59
CA LYS A 213 2.09 -13.40 3.83
C LYS A 213 2.85 -12.10 4.14
N PRO A 214 2.94 -11.69 5.41
CA PRO A 214 3.84 -10.63 5.85
C PRO A 214 5.29 -10.95 5.50
N VAL A 215 6.04 -9.96 5.01
CA VAL A 215 7.45 -10.08 4.64
C VAL A 215 8.34 -9.16 5.44
N CYS A 216 7.89 -7.92 5.66
CA CYS A 216 8.56 -6.97 6.53
C CYS A 216 7.55 -5.96 7.09
N VAL A 217 7.90 -5.36 8.22
CA VAL A 217 7.10 -4.35 8.90
C VAL A 217 7.91 -3.07 9.05
N PHE A 218 7.34 -1.96 8.59
CA PHE A 218 7.84 -0.62 8.91
C PHE A 218 7.04 -0.07 10.09
N ILE A 219 7.66 0.00 11.26
CA ILE A 219 7.06 0.68 12.42
C ILE A 219 7.20 2.18 12.19
N LYS A 220 6.09 2.84 11.84
CA LYS A 220 6.04 4.28 11.56
C LYS A 220 5.58 5.01 12.82
N ARG A 221 6.44 5.89 13.36
CA ARG A 221 6.15 6.70 14.54
C ARG A 221 5.94 8.16 14.18
N ARG A 222 4.95 8.79 14.79
CA ARG A 222 4.70 10.23 14.69
C ARG A 222 3.97 10.75 15.92
N PRO A 223 4.05 12.09 16.19
CA PRO A 223 3.31 12.70 17.30
C PRO A 223 1.81 12.40 17.24
N VAL A 224 1.18 12.15 18.39
CA VAL A 224 -0.28 11.91 18.51
C VAL A 224 -1.09 13.01 17.83
N THR A 225 -0.63 14.27 17.91
CA THR A 225 -1.28 15.42 17.26
C THR A 225 -1.25 15.37 15.74
N LYS A 226 -0.41 14.49 15.15
CA LYS A 226 -0.27 14.27 13.69
C LYS A 226 -0.72 12.87 13.25
N ARG A 227 -1.54 12.20 14.07
CA ARG A 227 -1.97 10.80 13.88
C ARG A 227 -2.49 10.50 12.46
N PHE A 228 -3.21 11.40 11.81
CA PHE A 228 -3.77 11.20 10.48
C PHE A 228 -2.90 11.77 9.33
N GLN A 229 -1.74 12.35 9.65
CA GLN A 229 -0.84 12.90 8.64
C GLN A 229 0.11 11.82 8.10
N ASN A 230 0.55 11.99 6.85
CA ASN A 230 1.50 11.08 6.20
C ASN A 230 2.97 11.46 6.46
N THR A 231 3.27 12.09 7.61
CA THR A 231 4.64 12.45 8.02
C THR A 231 5.04 11.61 9.20
N ASN A 232 6.23 10.99 9.15
CA ASN A 232 6.76 10.19 10.25
C ASN A 232 8.00 10.86 10.83
N SER A 233 8.14 10.87 12.16
CA SER A 233 9.35 11.31 12.84
C SER A 233 10.43 10.22 12.84
N GLU A 234 10.02 8.97 12.91
CA GLU A 234 10.87 7.80 12.89
C GLU A 234 10.23 6.64 12.13
N VAL A 235 11.05 5.83 11.48
CA VAL A 235 10.62 4.56 10.88
C VAL A 235 11.69 3.50 11.15
N LEU A 236 11.25 2.34 11.64
CA LEU A 236 12.10 1.18 11.90
C LEU A 236 11.69 0.02 11.00
N LEU A 237 12.65 -0.71 10.47
CA LEU A 237 12.40 -1.97 9.77
C LEU A 237 12.48 -3.14 10.78
N ARG A 238 11.50 -4.06 10.72
CA ARG A 238 11.47 -5.29 11.52
C ARG A 238 11.05 -6.49 10.67
N ALA A 239 11.47 -7.68 11.08
CA ALA A 239 10.88 -8.93 10.60
C ALA A 239 9.46 -9.08 11.19
N PRO A 240 8.53 -9.75 10.49
CA PRO A 240 7.17 -9.93 11.00
C PRO A 240 7.13 -10.60 12.38
N GLU A 241 7.98 -11.59 12.62
CA GLU A 241 8.06 -12.38 13.84
C GLU A 241 8.58 -11.59 15.06
N GLU A 242 9.22 -10.43 14.82
CA GLU A 242 9.62 -9.48 15.86
C GLU A 242 8.47 -8.59 16.33
N VAL A 243 7.37 -8.54 15.55
CA VAL A 243 6.25 -7.60 15.75
C VAL A 243 4.95 -8.35 16.05
N PHE A 244 4.74 -9.49 15.41
CA PHE A 244 3.51 -10.26 15.45
C PHE A 244 3.76 -11.68 15.96
N SER A 245 2.81 -12.23 16.73
CA SER A 245 2.78 -13.64 17.07
C SER A 245 2.46 -14.50 15.83
N ALA A 246 2.65 -15.82 15.93
CA ALA A 246 2.31 -16.74 14.85
C ALA A 246 0.82 -16.70 14.48
N ASP A 247 -0.06 -16.55 15.47
CA ASP A 247 -1.51 -16.44 15.26
C ASP A 247 -1.87 -15.14 14.57
N GLU A 248 -1.26 -14.01 14.96
CA GLU A 248 -1.46 -12.72 14.31
C GLU A 248 -0.97 -12.75 12.86
N ILE A 249 0.16 -13.39 12.56
CA ILE A 249 0.65 -13.60 11.19
C ILE A 249 -0.36 -14.44 10.38
N ALA A 250 -0.95 -15.47 10.97
CA ALA A 250 -1.97 -16.28 10.33
C ALA A 250 -3.25 -15.47 10.05
N GLN A 251 -3.69 -14.62 10.99
CA GLN A 251 -4.83 -13.71 10.84
C GLN A 251 -4.58 -12.65 9.76
N ILE A 252 -3.39 -12.04 9.73
CA ILE A 252 -2.99 -11.11 8.66
C ILE A 252 -3.04 -11.82 7.30
N SER A 253 -2.56 -13.07 7.23
CA SER A 253 -2.61 -13.86 6.01
C SER A 253 -4.05 -14.25 5.62
N ALA A 254 -4.95 -14.44 6.57
CA ALA A 254 -6.37 -14.63 6.31
C ALA A 254 -7.02 -13.36 5.75
N PHE A 255 -6.70 -12.20 6.33
CA PHE A 255 -7.16 -10.91 5.83
C PHE A 255 -6.73 -10.66 4.37
N THR A 256 -5.46 -10.89 4.03
CA THR A 256 -4.97 -10.66 2.66
C THR A 256 -5.64 -11.58 1.64
N ARG A 257 -5.94 -12.83 2.03
CA ARG A 257 -6.74 -13.76 1.19
C ARG A 257 -8.16 -13.26 1.01
N GLU A 258 -8.80 -12.76 2.08
CA GLU A 258 -10.18 -12.27 2.05
C GLU A 258 -10.36 -11.09 1.08
N ILE A 259 -9.40 -10.20 0.97
CA ILE A 259 -9.44 -9.08 0.02
C ILE A 259 -8.73 -9.35 -1.31
N GLY A 260 -8.17 -10.56 -1.50
CA GLY A 260 -7.46 -10.95 -2.72
C GLY A 260 -6.14 -10.22 -2.96
N LEU A 261 -5.45 -9.78 -1.89
CA LEU A 261 -4.21 -9.01 -1.95
C LEU A 261 -2.99 -9.92 -1.95
N ASP A 262 -2.46 -10.23 -3.14
CA ASP A 262 -1.22 -11.02 -3.27
C ASP A 262 0.04 -10.17 -3.05
N TRP A 263 0.00 -8.90 -3.43
CA TRP A 263 1.05 -7.91 -3.27
C TRP A 263 0.47 -6.60 -2.76
N GLY A 264 1.05 -6.07 -1.71
CA GLY A 264 0.71 -4.75 -1.21
C GLY A 264 1.20 -4.49 0.20
N GLY A 265 0.79 -3.36 0.75
CA GLY A 265 1.02 -3.00 2.13
C GLY A 265 -0.28 -2.75 2.86
N ILE A 266 -0.34 -3.17 4.09
CA ILE A 266 -1.47 -2.94 4.98
C ILE A 266 -1.03 -2.09 6.17
N ASP A 267 -1.88 -1.19 6.64
CA ASP A 267 -1.65 -0.44 7.88
C ASP A 267 -2.35 -1.18 9.02
N VAL A 268 -1.55 -1.74 9.92
CA VAL A 268 -2.01 -2.46 11.11
C VAL A 268 -1.80 -1.58 12.32
N LEU A 269 -2.81 -1.46 13.17
CA LEU A 269 -2.75 -0.80 14.46
C LEU A 269 -2.88 -1.84 15.57
N ARG A 270 -2.07 -1.74 16.61
CA ARG A 270 -2.22 -2.52 17.83
C ARG A 270 -2.85 -1.63 18.89
N ASP A 271 -4.00 -2.04 19.43
CA ASP A 271 -4.61 -1.34 20.55
C ASP A 271 -3.77 -1.57 21.82
N ARG A 272 -3.37 -0.50 22.46
CA ARG A 272 -2.55 -0.55 23.65
C ARG A 272 -3.27 -1.16 24.86
N ALA A 273 -4.60 -1.04 24.91
CA ALA A 273 -5.37 -1.48 26.04
C ALA A 273 -5.38 -3.01 26.21
N ASP A 274 -5.44 -3.75 25.10
CA ASP A 274 -5.60 -5.21 25.11
C ASP A 274 -4.70 -5.95 24.11
N GLY A 275 -3.89 -5.22 23.33
CA GLY A 275 -3.02 -5.79 22.30
C GLY A 275 -3.72 -6.17 21.00
N THR A 276 -5.04 -5.95 20.89
CA THR A 276 -5.85 -6.32 19.71
C THR A 276 -5.34 -5.62 18.45
N LEU A 277 -5.22 -6.36 17.35
CA LEU A 277 -4.82 -5.82 16.05
C LEU A 277 -6.03 -5.39 15.23
N TYR A 278 -5.88 -4.26 14.55
CA TYR A 278 -6.86 -3.72 13.59
C TYR A 278 -6.16 -3.37 12.29
N ILE A 279 -6.63 -3.90 11.14
CA ILE A 279 -6.16 -3.49 9.82
C ILE A 279 -7.06 -2.36 9.34
N VAL A 280 -6.51 -1.16 9.28
CA VAL A 280 -7.26 0.07 8.99
C VAL A 280 -7.13 0.58 7.55
N ASP A 281 -6.17 0.03 6.80
CA ASP A 281 -5.93 0.36 5.40
C ASP A 281 -5.25 -0.78 4.66
N ALA A 282 -5.54 -0.89 3.35
CA ALA A 282 -4.84 -1.78 2.43
C ALA A 282 -4.50 -1.01 1.14
N ASN A 283 -3.27 -1.18 0.67
CA ASN A 283 -2.76 -0.53 -0.52
C ASN A 283 -2.11 -1.55 -1.46
N LYS A 284 -2.66 -1.71 -2.66
CA LYS A 284 -2.16 -2.59 -3.73
C LYS A 284 -1.09 -1.94 -4.61
N THR A 285 -0.85 -0.63 -4.44
CA THR A 285 0.03 0.20 -5.28
C THR A 285 1.03 1.00 -4.44
N ASP A 286 1.73 0.36 -3.52
CA ASP A 286 2.69 1.01 -2.63
C ASP A 286 3.74 1.83 -3.38
N MET A 287 3.90 3.07 -2.93
CA MET A 287 5.01 3.94 -3.33
C MET A 287 6.20 3.65 -2.43
N GLY A 288 7.31 3.18 -2.92
CA GLY A 288 8.62 3.00 -2.27
C GLY A 288 8.64 2.74 -0.75
N PRO A 289 9.77 2.40 -0.17
CA PRO A 289 9.90 2.37 1.29
C PRO A 289 9.70 3.76 1.90
N PRO A 290 9.23 3.86 3.17
CA PRO A 290 9.00 5.16 3.81
C PRO A 290 10.21 6.09 3.69
N ILE A 291 9.97 7.37 3.38
CA ILE A 291 11.04 8.34 3.11
C ILE A 291 11.98 8.49 4.30
N THR A 292 11.45 8.51 5.52
CA THR A 292 12.19 8.68 6.78
C THR A 292 13.07 7.47 7.13
N LEU A 293 12.79 6.28 6.57
CA LEU A 293 13.63 5.10 6.80
C LEU A 293 15.05 5.36 6.25
N ASN A 294 16.10 4.92 6.96
CA ASN A 294 17.47 5.03 6.49
C ASN A 294 17.72 4.21 5.21
N LEU A 295 18.73 4.57 4.45
CA LEU A 295 19.01 3.93 3.15
C LEU A 295 19.40 2.45 3.26
N PRO A 296 20.26 2.02 4.20
CA PRO A 296 20.56 0.59 4.38
C PRO A 296 19.31 -0.25 4.57
N ASP A 297 18.40 0.15 5.46
CA ASP A 297 17.18 -0.60 5.76
C ASP A 297 16.20 -0.60 4.56
N LYS A 298 16.14 0.50 3.77
CA LYS A 298 15.40 0.49 2.50
C LYS A 298 15.91 -0.59 1.54
N LEU A 299 17.21 -0.78 1.45
CA LEU A 299 17.81 -1.80 0.58
C LEU A 299 17.61 -3.19 1.15
N VAL A 300 17.66 -3.37 2.47
CA VAL A 300 17.34 -4.65 3.14
C VAL A 300 15.88 -5.02 2.86
N ALA A 301 14.93 -4.14 3.12
CA ALA A 301 13.52 -4.38 2.85
C ALA A 301 13.26 -4.73 1.37
N THR A 302 13.94 -4.02 0.45
CA THR A 302 13.83 -4.32 -0.99
C THR A 302 14.31 -5.73 -1.33
N ARG A 303 15.40 -6.21 -0.71
CA ARG A 303 15.91 -7.59 -0.91
C ARG A 303 14.95 -8.62 -0.31
N MET A 304 14.41 -8.38 0.89
CA MET A 304 13.42 -9.27 1.53
C MET A 304 12.20 -9.44 0.63
N LEU A 305 11.64 -8.32 0.16
CA LEU A 305 10.49 -8.32 -0.73
C LEU A 305 10.80 -8.96 -2.10
N ALA A 306 11.98 -8.73 -2.65
CA ALA A 306 12.40 -9.32 -3.92
C ALA A 306 12.51 -10.85 -3.83
N LYS A 307 13.08 -11.37 -2.73
CA LYS A 307 13.17 -12.82 -2.47
C LYS A 307 11.76 -13.41 -2.37
N ALA A 308 10.91 -12.85 -1.52
CA ALA A 308 9.55 -13.32 -1.32
C ALA A 308 8.71 -13.23 -2.61
N PHE A 309 8.82 -12.12 -3.36
CA PHE A 309 8.11 -11.95 -4.63
C PHE A 309 8.55 -12.99 -5.67
N ARG A 310 9.85 -13.28 -5.75
CA ARG A 310 10.37 -14.31 -6.64
C ARG A 310 9.84 -15.71 -6.27
N GLU A 311 9.90 -16.07 -4.98
CA GLU A 311 9.38 -17.34 -4.48
C GLU A 311 7.89 -17.49 -4.80
N PHE A 312 7.09 -16.44 -4.59
CA PHE A 312 5.68 -16.41 -4.95
C PHE A 312 5.47 -16.50 -6.46
N ALA A 313 6.22 -15.75 -7.25
CA ALA A 313 6.07 -15.69 -8.70
C ALA A 313 6.40 -17.02 -9.42
N LEU A 314 7.41 -17.75 -8.91
CA LEU A 314 7.96 -18.96 -9.53
C LEU A 314 7.64 -20.25 -8.74
N GLY A 315 7.08 -20.12 -7.54
CA GLY A 315 6.70 -21.28 -6.70
C GLY A 315 5.60 -22.13 -7.32
N ALA A 316 5.49 -23.37 -6.84
CA ALA A 316 4.38 -24.25 -7.21
C ALA A 316 3.02 -23.61 -6.87
N ARG A 317 2.00 -23.94 -7.67
CA ARG A 317 0.61 -23.48 -7.49
C ARG A 317 -0.10 -24.35 -6.49
#